data_2fc56fc16f6f0f41d3fd908e6c695ec1
#
_entry.id   2fc56fc16f6f0f41d3fd908e6c695ec1
#
_cell.length_a   1.000
_cell.length_b   1.000
_cell.length_c   1.000
_cell.angle_alpha   90.00
_cell.angle_beta   90.00
_cell.angle_gamma   90.00
#
_symmetry.space_group_name_H-M   'P 1'
#
loop_
_entity.id
_entity.type
_entity.pdbx_description
1 polymer ?
#
loop_
_entity_poly.entity_id
_entity_poly.type
_entity_poly.pdbx_seq_one_letter_code
_entity_poly.pdbx_strand_id
1 'polypeptide(L)'
;MRTKVINNTITRLLNFEKYSNFKQALEDTAIVNDFQVVLLSEDFNPLIIIETRHQITIDEAIRVGRDLASGVGDSYRFVEINGTKTYWGAININSEKYYLLLVDNEDKYSNEEINMLAEIIELSMGMWKYTPERDAKAEFIRALIRGNKSLAYSLREEAGVASELILSVFFIKDFDSQRVEDAYREAEETGNIRIIKVAEDDESYGIILRNPSKKDKADVNEIEECIALFDRIKEDKKVRIFHVTGIDGIEGAGDGLRIISETSAFVESIFPYKRVFSKYELVLVSNCIYIQISGGQLKKNYMDLLEPFRKEGSNKAKQLLETLETFVLDAGMNSAKTSDFLEVHTNTVQYRLKKINEILGAEITGNRVIPGLTIALALRRMENGNNR
;
A
#
# COMPACT_ATOMS: atom_id res chain seq x y z
N MET A 1 -15.19 -38.11 -18.04
CA MET A 1 -14.65 -36.72 -18.08
C MET A 1 -13.79 -36.41 -16.84
N ARG A 2 -14.22 -36.84 -15.67
CA ARG A 2 -13.60 -36.64 -14.34
C ARG A 2 -12.11 -37.07 -14.23
N THR A 3 -11.80 -38.31 -14.62
CA THR A 3 -10.42 -38.84 -14.59
C THR A 3 -9.42 -38.05 -15.47
N LYS A 4 -9.94 -37.29 -16.44
CA LYS A 4 -9.10 -36.57 -17.41
C LYS A 4 -8.49 -35.27 -16.82
N VAL A 5 -9.21 -34.58 -15.94
CA VAL A 5 -8.74 -33.34 -15.29
C VAL A 5 -7.65 -33.68 -14.27
N ILE A 6 -7.90 -34.66 -13.42
CA ILE A 6 -6.94 -35.10 -12.41
C ILE A 6 -5.65 -35.60 -13.06
N ASN A 7 -5.75 -36.45 -14.09
CA ASN A 7 -4.58 -36.93 -14.84
C ASN A 7 -3.83 -35.79 -15.52
N ASN A 8 -4.54 -34.79 -16.07
CA ASN A 8 -3.93 -33.60 -16.66
C ASN A 8 -3.18 -32.76 -15.61
N THR A 9 -3.77 -32.58 -14.44
CA THR A 9 -3.17 -31.87 -13.31
C THR A 9 -1.88 -32.57 -12.85
N ILE A 10 -1.90 -33.87 -12.63
CA ILE A 10 -0.71 -34.66 -12.27
C ILE A 10 0.38 -34.53 -13.33
N THR A 11 0.01 -34.73 -14.60
CA THR A 11 0.97 -34.66 -15.71
C THR A 11 1.61 -33.28 -15.83
N ARG A 12 0.87 -32.21 -15.55
CA ARG A 12 1.42 -30.84 -15.58
C ARG A 12 2.28 -30.55 -14.37
N LEU A 13 1.79 -30.79 -13.16
CA LEU A 13 2.53 -30.51 -11.93
C LEU A 13 3.83 -31.31 -11.82
N LEU A 14 3.92 -32.48 -12.42
CA LEU A 14 5.12 -33.32 -12.39
C LEU A 14 5.96 -33.26 -13.69
N ASN A 15 5.72 -32.28 -14.53
CA ASN A 15 6.52 -32.11 -15.76
C ASN A 15 7.82 -31.33 -15.49
N PHE A 16 8.81 -32.02 -14.92
CA PHE A 16 10.12 -31.47 -14.60
C PHE A 16 10.95 -31.05 -15.83
N GLU A 17 10.56 -31.48 -17.02
CA GLU A 17 11.24 -31.07 -18.26
C GLU A 17 10.73 -29.74 -18.78
N LYS A 18 9.43 -29.44 -18.53
CA LYS A 18 8.78 -28.22 -19.04
C LYS A 18 8.97 -27.02 -18.12
N TYR A 19 8.95 -27.24 -16.81
CA TYR A 19 8.95 -26.16 -15.83
C TYR A 19 10.27 -26.14 -15.04
N SER A 20 10.73 -24.94 -14.70
CA SER A 20 11.97 -24.75 -13.95
C SER A 20 11.79 -24.89 -12.43
N ASN A 21 10.56 -24.69 -11.94
CA ASN A 21 10.23 -24.79 -10.52
C ASN A 21 8.74 -25.09 -10.28
N PHE A 22 8.41 -25.46 -9.05
CA PHE A 22 7.06 -25.83 -8.64
C PHE A 22 6.04 -24.70 -8.84
N LYS A 23 6.40 -23.45 -8.50
CA LYS A 23 5.48 -22.30 -8.60
C LYS A 23 4.99 -22.14 -10.04
N GLN A 24 5.90 -22.20 -11.01
CA GLN A 24 5.56 -22.09 -12.43
C GLN A 24 4.68 -23.25 -12.91
N ALA A 25 4.94 -24.47 -12.44
CA ALA A 25 4.11 -25.64 -12.75
C ALA A 25 2.71 -25.50 -12.17
N LEU A 26 2.59 -25.01 -10.94
CA LEU A 26 1.32 -24.77 -10.27
C LEU A 26 0.52 -23.67 -10.94
N GLU A 27 1.15 -22.55 -11.32
CA GLU A 27 0.51 -21.44 -12.02
C GLU A 27 -0.08 -21.86 -13.36
N ASP A 28 0.69 -22.52 -14.22
CA ASP A 28 0.19 -23.04 -15.51
C ASP A 28 -0.96 -24.06 -15.31
N THR A 29 -0.88 -24.85 -14.25
CA THR A 29 -1.92 -25.84 -13.93
C THR A 29 -3.20 -25.16 -13.43
N ALA A 30 -3.10 -24.17 -12.57
CA ALA A 30 -4.22 -23.43 -12.01
C ALA A 30 -4.97 -22.65 -13.11
N ILE A 31 -4.23 -21.95 -13.98
CA ILE A 31 -4.79 -21.21 -15.12
C ILE A 31 -5.56 -22.14 -16.07
N VAL A 32 -4.95 -23.27 -16.45
CA VAL A 32 -5.59 -24.19 -17.41
C VAL A 32 -6.84 -24.87 -16.85
N ASN A 33 -6.84 -25.16 -15.55
CA ASN A 33 -7.97 -25.82 -14.88
C ASN A 33 -8.95 -24.84 -14.22
N ASP A 34 -8.65 -23.53 -14.28
CA ASP A 34 -9.50 -22.43 -13.79
C ASP A 34 -9.85 -22.55 -12.30
N PHE A 35 -8.83 -22.71 -11.49
CA PHE A 35 -8.95 -22.62 -10.03
C PHE A 35 -7.93 -21.67 -9.45
N GLN A 36 -8.29 -20.97 -8.39
CA GLN A 36 -7.39 -20.09 -7.65
C GLN A 36 -6.67 -20.88 -6.56
N VAL A 37 -5.39 -20.57 -6.33
CA VAL A 37 -4.58 -21.20 -5.28
C VAL A 37 -3.93 -20.14 -4.42
N VAL A 38 -4.07 -20.29 -3.10
CA VAL A 38 -3.30 -19.50 -2.14
C VAL A 38 -2.62 -20.46 -1.16
N LEU A 39 -1.31 -20.37 -1.06
CA LEU A 39 -0.51 -21.05 -0.04
C LEU A 39 -0.10 -20.04 1.02
N LEU A 40 -0.38 -20.35 2.28
CA LEU A 40 -0.06 -19.50 3.43
C LEU A 40 0.92 -20.22 4.35
N SER A 41 1.78 -19.46 5.02
CA SER A 41 2.58 -19.95 6.15
C SER A 41 1.70 -20.31 7.35
N GLU A 42 2.29 -20.91 8.39
CA GLU A 42 1.62 -21.17 9.67
C GLU A 42 1.03 -19.88 10.30
N ASP A 43 1.66 -18.74 10.07
CA ASP A 43 1.22 -17.42 10.53
C ASP A 43 0.24 -16.73 9.56
N PHE A 44 -0.29 -17.44 8.57
CA PHE A 44 -1.19 -16.92 7.52
C PHE A 44 -0.58 -15.84 6.62
N ASN A 45 0.73 -15.86 6.41
CA ASN A 45 1.36 -15.00 5.40
C ASN A 45 1.31 -15.68 4.03
N PRO A 46 0.90 -14.97 2.97
CA PRO A 46 0.85 -15.54 1.63
C PRO A 46 2.25 -15.82 1.09
N LEU A 47 2.47 -17.06 0.64
CA LEU A 47 3.69 -17.56 0.03
C LEU A 47 3.56 -17.73 -1.48
N ILE A 48 2.40 -18.26 -1.90
CA ILE A 48 2.01 -18.35 -3.31
C ILE A 48 0.59 -17.81 -3.42
N ILE A 49 0.37 -16.96 -4.41
CA ILE A 49 -0.93 -16.45 -4.79
C ILE A 49 -1.06 -16.64 -6.30
N ILE A 50 -2.06 -17.40 -6.72
CA ILE A 50 -2.40 -17.60 -8.12
C ILE A 50 -3.88 -17.28 -8.26
N GLU A 51 -4.17 -16.11 -8.81
CA GLU A 51 -5.52 -15.64 -9.09
C GLU A 51 -5.85 -15.86 -10.56
N THR A 52 -6.93 -16.57 -10.82
CA THR A 52 -7.44 -16.76 -12.18
C THR A 52 -8.65 -15.87 -12.48
N ARG A 53 -9.46 -15.55 -11.44
CA ARG A 53 -10.57 -14.60 -11.48
C ARG A 53 -10.77 -13.96 -10.13
N HIS A 54 -11.11 -12.66 -10.11
CA HIS A 54 -11.30 -11.86 -8.88
C HIS A 54 -12.69 -12.10 -8.24
N GLN A 55 -12.93 -13.27 -7.69
CA GLN A 55 -14.18 -13.56 -6.97
C GLN A 55 -14.05 -13.41 -5.46
N ILE A 56 -12.86 -13.64 -4.92
CA ILE A 56 -12.58 -13.55 -3.48
C ILE A 56 -11.26 -12.81 -3.31
N THR A 57 -11.25 -11.78 -2.47
CA THR A 57 -10.01 -11.09 -2.14
C THR A 57 -9.14 -11.95 -1.23
N ILE A 58 -7.82 -11.81 -1.35
CA ILE A 58 -6.86 -12.53 -0.50
C ILE A 58 -7.07 -12.22 0.97
N ASP A 59 -7.35 -10.96 1.31
CA ASP A 59 -7.62 -10.55 2.69
C ASP A 59 -8.87 -11.21 3.27
N GLU A 60 -9.90 -11.40 2.46
CA GLU A 60 -11.12 -12.11 2.84
C GLU A 60 -10.84 -13.59 3.05
N ALA A 61 -10.07 -14.21 2.14
CA ALA A 61 -9.62 -15.58 2.26
C ALA A 61 -8.77 -15.80 3.53
N ILE A 62 -7.81 -14.92 3.82
CA ILE A 62 -6.97 -14.98 5.01
C ILE A 62 -7.82 -14.86 6.28
N ARG A 63 -8.77 -13.94 6.32
CA ARG A 63 -9.67 -13.75 7.47
C ARG A 63 -10.46 -15.02 7.76
N VAL A 64 -11.09 -15.59 6.74
CA VAL A 64 -11.86 -16.84 6.89
C VAL A 64 -10.97 -17.99 7.33
N GLY A 65 -9.75 -18.11 6.78
CA GLY A 65 -8.80 -19.13 7.15
C GLY A 65 -8.35 -19.07 8.62
N ARG A 66 -8.12 -17.87 9.13
CA ARG A 66 -7.79 -17.68 10.56
C ARG A 66 -8.92 -18.12 11.48
N ASP A 67 -10.16 -17.78 11.14
CA ASP A 67 -11.33 -18.17 11.93
C ASP A 67 -11.51 -19.71 11.94
N LEU A 68 -11.23 -20.36 10.82
CA LEU A 68 -11.28 -21.80 10.70
C LEU A 68 -10.15 -22.51 11.44
N ALA A 69 -8.93 -21.98 11.38
CA ALA A 69 -7.75 -22.58 12.01
C ALA A 69 -7.78 -22.51 13.54
N SER A 70 -8.42 -21.50 14.11
CA SER A 70 -8.57 -21.36 15.55
C SER A 70 -9.46 -22.43 16.22
N GLY A 71 -10.20 -23.21 15.45
CA GLY A 71 -11.20 -24.13 15.93
C GLY A 71 -10.99 -25.62 15.65
N VAL A 72 -9.97 -26.05 14.90
CA VAL A 72 -9.90 -27.45 14.45
C VAL A 72 -8.50 -27.96 14.12
N GLY A 73 -8.26 -29.23 14.47
CA GLY A 73 -7.13 -30.02 14.01
C GLY A 73 -7.09 -30.23 12.48
N ASP A 74 -6.11 -30.97 12.01
CA ASP A 74 -5.61 -31.15 10.63
C ASP A 74 -6.62 -31.60 9.55
N SER A 75 -7.89 -31.30 9.64
CA SER A 75 -8.88 -31.70 8.62
C SER A 75 -9.27 -30.55 7.68
N TYR A 76 -9.36 -30.90 6.43
CA TYR A 76 -9.82 -30.02 5.34
C TYR A 76 -11.28 -29.60 5.50
N ARG A 77 -11.59 -28.36 5.14
CA ARG A 77 -12.94 -27.81 5.25
C ARG A 77 -13.41 -27.10 4.00
N PHE A 78 -14.66 -27.28 3.70
CA PHE A 78 -15.36 -26.49 2.69
C PHE A 78 -16.03 -25.31 3.35
N VAL A 79 -15.85 -24.12 2.75
CA VAL A 79 -16.51 -22.89 3.15
C VAL A 79 -16.98 -22.17 1.91
N GLU A 80 -18.21 -21.70 1.93
CA GLU A 80 -18.74 -20.83 0.90
C GLU A 80 -18.45 -19.37 1.28
N ILE A 81 -17.74 -18.64 0.41
CA ILE A 81 -17.43 -17.23 0.56
C ILE A 81 -18.07 -16.49 -0.61
N ASN A 82 -19.00 -15.59 -0.35
CA ASN A 82 -19.70 -14.81 -1.37
C ASN A 82 -20.31 -15.65 -2.51
N GLY A 83 -20.85 -16.84 -2.18
CA GLY A 83 -21.40 -17.76 -3.17
C GLY A 83 -20.38 -18.58 -3.94
N THR A 84 -19.10 -18.47 -3.60
CA THR A 84 -18.01 -19.22 -4.22
C THR A 84 -17.52 -20.32 -3.29
N LYS A 85 -17.39 -21.53 -3.82
CA LYS A 85 -16.92 -22.69 -3.09
C LYS A 85 -15.42 -22.61 -2.86
N THR A 86 -15.03 -22.65 -1.60
CA THR A 86 -13.63 -22.64 -1.20
C THR A 86 -13.29 -23.85 -0.36
N TYR A 87 -12.04 -24.27 -0.47
CA TYR A 87 -11.49 -25.39 0.23
C TYR A 87 -10.28 -24.93 1.04
N TRP A 88 -10.28 -25.24 2.33
CA TRP A 88 -9.22 -24.91 3.27
C TRP A 88 -8.62 -26.18 3.87
N GLY A 89 -7.31 -26.31 3.82
CA GLY A 89 -6.62 -27.43 4.42
C GLY A 89 -5.26 -27.04 4.97
N ALA A 90 -4.85 -27.72 6.04
CA ALA A 90 -3.48 -27.71 6.49
C ALA A 90 -2.67 -28.75 5.72
N ILE A 91 -1.50 -28.37 5.24
CA ILE A 91 -0.51 -29.26 4.63
C ILE A 91 0.79 -29.21 5.41
N ASN A 92 1.51 -30.34 5.46
CA ASN A 92 2.77 -30.42 6.19
C ASN A 92 3.90 -30.77 5.21
N ILE A 93 4.89 -29.90 5.12
CA ILE A 93 6.05 -30.08 4.23
C ILE A 93 7.31 -29.95 5.07
N ASN A 94 8.17 -30.95 5.05
CA ASN A 94 9.44 -30.96 5.81
C ASN A 94 9.27 -30.64 7.30
N SER A 95 8.17 -31.10 7.92
CA SER A 95 7.80 -30.84 9.33
C SER A 95 7.36 -29.40 9.63
N GLU A 96 7.16 -28.58 8.64
CA GLU A 96 6.55 -27.26 8.75
C GLU A 96 5.10 -27.30 8.30
N LYS A 97 4.24 -26.53 8.98
CA LYS A 97 2.80 -26.44 8.70
C LYS A 97 2.51 -25.26 7.80
N TYR A 98 1.70 -25.53 6.77
CA TYR A 98 1.20 -24.51 5.83
C TYR A 98 -0.31 -24.63 5.71
N TYR A 99 -0.97 -23.59 5.19
CA TYR A 99 -2.39 -23.65 4.84
C TYR A 99 -2.56 -23.47 3.34
N LEU A 100 -3.34 -24.37 2.75
CA LEU A 100 -3.70 -24.33 1.35
C LEU A 100 -5.17 -23.90 1.19
N LEU A 101 -5.40 -22.87 0.41
CA LEU A 101 -6.72 -22.47 -0.05
C LEU A 101 -6.85 -22.75 -1.53
N LEU A 102 -7.89 -23.48 -1.91
CA LEU A 102 -8.31 -23.66 -3.28
C LEU A 102 -9.67 -23.02 -3.49
N VAL A 103 -9.85 -22.29 -4.59
CA VAL A 103 -11.10 -21.67 -4.98
C VAL A 103 -11.53 -22.24 -6.32
N ASP A 104 -12.71 -22.87 -6.33
CA ASP A 104 -13.36 -23.32 -7.56
C ASP A 104 -14.25 -22.21 -8.11
N ASN A 105 -13.72 -21.48 -9.09
CA ASN A 105 -14.34 -20.27 -9.62
C ASN A 105 -15.73 -20.49 -10.26
N GLU A 106 -15.99 -21.66 -10.81
CA GLU A 106 -17.23 -21.95 -11.55
C GLU A 106 -18.02 -23.14 -10.98
N ASP A 107 -17.70 -23.56 -9.75
CA ASP A 107 -18.28 -24.75 -9.10
C ASP A 107 -18.23 -26.01 -10.02
N LYS A 108 -17.06 -26.19 -10.65
CA LYS A 108 -16.82 -27.27 -11.62
C LYS A 108 -16.51 -28.60 -10.95
N TYR A 109 -15.97 -28.56 -9.75
CA TYR A 109 -15.40 -29.71 -9.05
C TYR A 109 -16.31 -30.17 -7.91
N SER A 110 -16.40 -31.47 -7.75
CA SER A 110 -16.98 -32.05 -6.53
C SER A 110 -16.00 -31.87 -5.35
N ASN A 111 -16.51 -32.01 -4.14
CA ASN A 111 -15.69 -31.97 -2.92
C ASN A 111 -14.57 -33.01 -2.95
N GLU A 112 -14.83 -34.20 -3.50
CA GLU A 112 -13.83 -35.26 -3.65
C GLU A 112 -12.72 -34.86 -4.64
N GLU A 113 -13.09 -34.23 -5.75
CA GLU A 113 -12.12 -33.77 -6.76
C GLU A 113 -11.24 -32.65 -6.24
N ILE A 114 -11.77 -31.73 -5.44
CA ILE A 114 -10.98 -30.68 -4.81
C ILE A 114 -10.04 -31.27 -3.75
N ASN A 115 -10.48 -32.23 -2.94
CA ASN A 115 -9.60 -32.95 -2.03
C ASN A 115 -8.42 -33.61 -2.78
N MET A 116 -8.71 -34.30 -3.88
CA MET A 116 -7.67 -34.92 -4.70
C MET A 116 -6.72 -33.90 -5.30
N LEU A 117 -7.21 -32.73 -5.74
CA LEU A 117 -6.36 -31.62 -6.22
C LEU A 117 -5.42 -31.12 -5.12
N ALA A 118 -5.92 -30.95 -3.90
CA ALA A 118 -5.12 -30.53 -2.75
C ALA A 118 -4.01 -31.55 -2.43
N GLU A 119 -4.35 -32.84 -2.38
CA GLU A 119 -3.37 -33.92 -2.16
C GLU A 119 -2.33 -33.99 -3.27
N ILE A 120 -2.71 -33.77 -4.52
CA ILE A 120 -1.78 -33.76 -5.66
C ILE A 120 -0.84 -32.57 -5.56
N ILE A 121 -1.33 -31.39 -5.15
CA ILE A 121 -0.51 -30.20 -4.93
C ILE A 121 0.51 -30.46 -3.83
N GLU A 122 0.07 -30.97 -2.67
CA GLU A 122 0.94 -31.33 -1.54
C GLU A 122 2.04 -32.33 -1.94
N LEU A 123 1.66 -33.44 -2.58
CA LEU A 123 2.59 -34.44 -3.09
C LEU A 123 3.60 -33.85 -4.09
N SER A 124 3.10 -32.99 -5.00
CA SER A 124 3.95 -32.34 -6.00
C SER A 124 4.96 -31.39 -5.36
N MET A 125 4.59 -30.66 -4.32
CA MET A 125 5.51 -29.83 -3.55
C MET A 125 6.66 -30.67 -2.99
N GLY A 126 6.35 -31.84 -2.41
CA GLY A 126 7.36 -32.77 -1.91
C GLY A 126 8.29 -33.32 -3.03
N MET A 127 7.73 -33.67 -4.18
CA MET A 127 8.49 -34.20 -5.33
C MET A 127 9.41 -33.16 -5.95
N TRP A 128 8.98 -31.90 -6.02
CA TRP A 128 9.82 -30.75 -6.45
C TRP A 128 10.83 -30.35 -5.38
N LYS A 129 10.80 -30.95 -4.19
CA LYS A 129 11.55 -30.50 -3.01
C LYS A 129 11.32 -29.00 -2.78
N TYR A 130 10.08 -28.56 -3.04
CA TYR A 130 9.73 -27.16 -2.91
C TYR A 130 9.72 -26.80 -1.42
N THR A 131 10.64 -25.97 -1.05
CA THR A 131 10.59 -25.25 0.22
C THR A 131 10.18 -23.83 -0.14
N PRO A 132 9.06 -23.34 0.35
CA PRO A 132 8.73 -21.94 0.13
C PRO A 132 9.90 -21.10 0.61
N GLU A 133 10.56 -20.40 -0.29
CA GLU A 133 11.58 -19.46 0.11
C GLU A 133 10.88 -18.39 0.95
N ARG A 134 11.12 -18.46 2.24
CA ARG A 134 10.63 -17.45 3.17
C ARG A 134 11.45 -16.19 2.93
N ASP A 135 10.87 -15.26 2.22
CA ASP A 135 11.44 -13.90 2.15
C ASP A 135 11.12 -13.16 3.44
N ALA A 136 11.97 -13.36 4.45
CA ALA A 136 11.80 -12.73 5.76
C ALA A 136 11.75 -11.19 5.67
N LYS A 137 12.39 -10.59 4.66
CA LYS A 137 12.33 -9.13 4.43
C LYS A 137 10.94 -8.71 3.96
N ALA A 138 10.40 -9.44 2.97
CA ALA A 138 9.05 -9.19 2.48
C ALA A 138 8.01 -9.44 3.56
N GLU A 139 8.12 -10.52 4.32
CA GLU A 139 7.22 -10.82 5.43
C GLU A 139 7.31 -9.77 6.54
N PHE A 140 8.49 -9.28 6.86
CA PHE A 140 8.69 -8.21 7.83
C PHE A 140 7.94 -6.93 7.41
N ILE A 141 8.10 -6.49 6.15
CA ILE A 141 7.40 -5.31 5.63
C ILE A 141 5.89 -5.53 5.63
N ARG A 142 5.41 -6.69 5.18
CA ARG A 142 3.97 -7.03 5.20
C ARG A 142 3.41 -7.06 6.62
N ALA A 143 4.18 -7.57 7.59
CA ALA A 143 3.79 -7.56 9.00
C ALA A 143 3.63 -6.13 9.53
N LEU A 144 4.53 -5.21 9.16
CA LEU A 144 4.43 -3.79 9.51
C LEU A 144 3.19 -3.14 8.88
N ILE A 145 2.94 -3.34 7.59
CA ILE A 145 1.77 -2.80 6.87
C ILE A 145 0.47 -3.26 7.53
N ARG A 146 0.39 -4.54 7.93
CA ARG A 146 -0.79 -5.14 8.59
C ARG A 146 -0.91 -4.79 10.07
N GLY A 147 0.05 -4.06 10.64
CA GLY A 147 0.08 -3.72 12.06
C GLY A 147 0.32 -4.94 12.97
N ASN A 148 0.84 -6.05 12.43
CA ASN A 148 1.20 -7.23 13.21
C ASN A 148 2.59 -7.05 13.85
N LYS A 149 2.64 -6.28 14.93
CA LYS A 149 3.88 -5.95 15.64
C LYS A 149 4.62 -7.19 16.15
N SER A 150 3.89 -8.16 16.68
CA SER A 150 4.50 -9.40 17.21
C SER A 150 5.26 -10.17 16.15
N LEU A 151 4.66 -10.31 14.95
CA LEU A 151 5.31 -10.94 13.81
C LEU A 151 6.51 -10.13 13.33
N ALA A 152 6.38 -8.80 13.21
CA ALA A 152 7.49 -7.95 12.83
C ALA A 152 8.69 -8.08 13.78
N TYR A 153 8.44 -8.10 15.09
CA TYR A 153 9.51 -8.33 16.07
C TYR A 153 10.15 -9.73 15.97
N SER A 154 9.40 -10.77 15.68
CA SER A 154 9.94 -12.13 15.49
C SER A 154 10.79 -12.26 14.22
N LEU A 155 10.44 -11.54 13.16
CA LEU A 155 11.13 -11.59 11.88
C LEU A 155 12.37 -10.68 11.78
N ARG A 156 12.55 -9.75 12.70
CA ARG A 156 13.55 -8.67 12.60
C ARG A 156 14.98 -9.16 12.37
N GLU A 157 15.38 -10.23 13.06
CA GLU A 157 16.75 -10.78 12.95
C GLU A 157 16.95 -11.46 11.59
N GLU A 158 16.00 -12.27 11.17
CA GLU A 158 16.01 -12.97 9.90
C GLU A 158 15.95 -12.00 8.71
N ALA A 159 15.14 -10.94 8.82
CA ALA A 159 15.09 -9.84 7.85
C ALA A 159 16.37 -8.97 7.88
N GLY A 160 17.24 -9.16 8.87
CA GLY A 160 18.43 -8.35 9.08
C GLY A 160 18.13 -6.93 9.52
N VAL A 161 17.07 -6.73 10.32
CA VAL A 161 16.63 -5.42 10.82
C VAL A 161 16.84 -5.36 12.32
N ALA A 162 17.59 -4.36 12.77
CA ALA A 162 17.58 -3.95 14.17
C ALA A 162 16.71 -2.70 14.31
N SER A 163 15.89 -2.64 15.36
CA SER A 163 14.86 -1.59 15.52
C SER A 163 15.44 -0.17 15.53
N GLU A 164 16.61 -0.02 16.10
CA GLU A 164 17.33 1.26 16.21
C GLU A 164 17.93 1.76 14.90
N LEU A 165 17.92 0.95 13.85
CA LEU A 165 18.51 1.29 12.55
C LEU A 165 17.48 1.82 11.55
N ILE A 166 16.20 1.82 11.87
CA ILE A 166 15.15 2.25 10.92
C ILE A 166 15.11 3.78 10.87
N LEU A 167 15.28 4.34 9.68
CA LEU A 167 15.33 5.77 9.43
C LEU A 167 14.06 6.29 8.76
N SER A 168 13.50 5.51 7.85
CA SER A 168 12.35 5.91 7.04
C SER A 168 11.58 4.69 6.58
N VAL A 169 10.29 4.89 6.34
CA VAL A 169 9.43 3.99 5.58
C VAL A 169 8.88 4.71 4.37
N PHE A 170 8.59 3.96 3.31
CA PHE A 170 8.08 4.53 2.08
C PHE A 170 7.16 3.58 1.31
N PHE A 171 6.37 4.19 0.43
CA PHE A 171 5.61 3.55 -0.62
C PHE A 171 5.81 4.34 -1.92
N ILE A 172 6.10 3.64 -3.00
CA ILE A 172 6.26 4.21 -4.34
C ILE A 172 5.26 3.56 -5.26
N LYS A 173 4.57 4.38 -6.05
CA LYS A 173 3.52 3.97 -6.97
C LYS A 173 3.80 4.54 -8.37
N ASP A 174 3.32 3.84 -9.41
CA ASP A 174 3.41 4.23 -10.83
C ASP A 174 4.86 4.48 -11.27
N PHE A 175 5.78 3.50 -11.11
CA PHE A 175 7.21 3.69 -11.36
C PHE A 175 7.77 2.86 -12.51
N ASP A 176 8.82 3.38 -13.13
CA ASP A 176 9.74 2.61 -13.97
C ASP A 176 10.70 1.84 -13.06
N SER A 177 10.53 0.53 -12.98
CA SER A 177 11.26 -0.32 -12.05
C SER A 177 12.77 -0.19 -12.18
N GLN A 178 13.32 -0.12 -13.38
CA GLN A 178 14.77 -0.07 -13.61
C GLN A 178 15.40 1.21 -13.06
N ARG A 179 14.76 2.35 -13.31
CA ARG A 179 15.28 3.67 -12.87
C ARG A 179 15.24 3.82 -11.35
N VAL A 180 14.18 3.32 -10.73
CA VAL A 180 14.04 3.31 -9.27
C VAL A 180 15.07 2.38 -8.63
N GLU A 181 15.32 1.20 -9.23
CA GLU A 181 16.37 0.27 -8.80
C GLU A 181 17.76 0.88 -8.90
N ASP A 182 18.05 1.60 -9.98
CA ASP A 182 19.33 2.29 -10.15
C ASP A 182 19.52 3.37 -9.06
N ALA A 183 18.46 4.11 -8.72
CA ALA A 183 18.50 5.10 -7.64
C ALA A 183 18.74 4.46 -6.26
N TYR A 184 18.13 3.30 -5.98
CA TYR A 184 18.37 2.55 -4.75
C TYR A 184 19.83 2.08 -4.67
N ARG A 185 20.32 1.42 -5.74
CA ARG A 185 21.70 0.93 -5.78
C ARG A 185 22.70 2.05 -5.55
N GLU A 186 22.56 3.17 -6.25
CA GLU A 186 23.46 4.31 -6.08
C GLU A 186 23.42 4.89 -4.66
N ALA A 187 22.22 5.00 -4.06
CA ALA A 187 22.07 5.47 -2.68
C ALA A 187 22.73 4.53 -1.66
N GLU A 188 22.63 3.21 -1.84
CA GLU A 188 23.30 2.22 -0.98
C GLU A 188 24.81 2.20 -1.18
N GLU A 189 25.33 2.39 -2.41
CA GLU A 189 26.76 2.41 -2.72
C GLU A 189 27.44 3.68 -2.15
N THR A 190 26.80 4.83 -2.32
CA THR A 190 27.37 6.13 -1.97
C THR A 190 27.04 6.60 -0.55
N GLY A 191 25.88 6.21 -0.04
CA GLY A 191 25.33 6.65 1.25
C GLY A 191 25.63 5.70 2.41
N ASN A 192 25.15 6.09 3.59
CA ASN A 192 25.18 5.29 4.82
C ASN A 192 23.89 4.54 5.08
N ILE A 193 23.08 4.32 4.03
CA ILE A 193 21.77 3.69 4.11
C ILE A 193 21.76 2.32 3.44
N ARG A 194 20.79 1.52 3.83
CA ARG A 194 20.44 0.23 3.23
C ARG A 194 18.93 0.17 3.06
N ILE A 195 18.45 -0.41 1.97
CA ILE A 195 17.05 -0.44 1.60
C ILE A 195 16.54 -1.87 1.63
N ILE A 196 15.43 -2.09 2.31
CA ILE A 196 14.66 -3.34 2.25
C ILE A 196 13.29 -3.00 1.68
N LYS A 197 12.87 -3.73 0.65
CA LYS A 197 11.64 -3.44 -0.07
C LYS A 197 10.91 -4.69 -0.52
N VAL A 198 9.62 -4.54 -0.76
CA VAL A 198 8.76 -5.48 -1.46
C VAL A 198 8.15 -4.74 -2.63
N ALA A 199 8.37 -5.24 -3.84
CA ALA A 199 7.79 -4.69 -5.05
C ALA A 199 6.77 -5.70 -5.60
N GLU A 200 5.59 -5.21 -5.96
CA GLU A 200 4.52 -5.96 -6.61
C GLU A 200 3.97 -5.05 -7.74
N ASP A 201 4.12 -5.48 -8.99
CA ASP A 201 3.74 -4.69 -10.18
C ASP A 201 4.32 -3.25 -10.16
N ASP A 202 3.44 -2.25 -10.20
CA ASP A 202 3.79 -0.82 -10.21
C ASP A 202 3.87 -0.20 -8.80
N GLU A 203 3.90 -1.02 -7.74
CA GLU A 203 3.91 -0.59 -6.35
C GLU A 203 5.11 -1.17 -5.60
N SER A 204 5.73 -0.38 -4.74
CA SER A 204 6.84 -0.82 -3.88
C SER A 204 6.72 -0.22 -2.50
N TYR A 205 6.64 -1.08 -1.48
CA TYR A 205 6.78 -0.70 -0.08
C TYR A 205 8.19 -0.98 0.41
N GLY A 206 8.72 -0.12 1.25
CA GLY A 206 10.05 -0.34 1.78
C GLY A 206 10.36 0.41 3.06
N ILE A 207 11.51 0.05 3.59
CA ILE A 207 12.15 0.69 4.75
C ILE A 207 13.58 1.07 4.38
N ILE A 208 14.03 2.19 4.88
CA ILE A 208 15.42 2.64 4.80
C ILE A 208 16.04 2.48 6.16
N LEU A 209 17.16 1.78 6.19
CA LEU A 209 17.92 1.46 7.37
C LEU A 209 19.26 2.20 7.35
N ARG A 210 19.80 2.53 8.53
CA ARG A 210 21.21 2.87 8.67
C ARG A 210 22.07 1.67 8.29
N ASN A 211 23.16 1.90 7.55
CA ASN A 211 24.13 0.85 7.24
C ASN A 211 25.20 0.76 8.33
N PRO A 212 25.18 -0.27 9.19
CA PRO A 212 26.12 -0.39 10.30
C PRO A 212 27.56 -0.62 9.85
N SER A 213 27.76 -1.05 8.61
CA SER A 213 29.11 -1.31 8.05
C SER A 213 29.85 -0.05 7.61
N LYS A 214 29.17 1.11 7.55
CA LYS A 214 29.74 2.37 7.06
C LYS A 214 29.88 3.42 8.16
N LYS A 215 30.17 3.00 9.39
CA LYS A 215 30.21 3.85 10.61
C LYS A 215 31.20 5.02 10.60
N ASP A 216 32.14 5.07 9.64
CA ASP A 216 33.28 6.04 9.67
C ASP A 216 33.00 7.38 8.95
N LYS A 217 31.80 7.60 8.41
CA LYS A 217 31.42 8.90 7.85
C LYS A 217 30.67 9.72 8.90
N ALA A 218 31.42 10.33 9.80
CA ALA A 218 30.96 10.90 11.07
C ALA A 218 30.02 12.14 10.98
N ASP A 219 29.75 12.71 9.80
CA ASP A 219 29.02 13.96 9.66
C ASP A 219 27.87 13.96 8.63
N VAL A 220 27.39 12.82 8.20
CA VAL A 220 26.29 12.76 7.23
C VAL A 220 24.95 12.59 7.94
N ASN A 221 24.03 13.51 7.68
CA ASN A 221 22.67 13.42 8.16
C ASN A 221 21.92 12.34 7.33
N GLU A 222 21.76 11.15 7.86
CA GLU A 222 21.13 10.01 7.20
C GLU A 222 19.67 10.30 6.79
N ILE A 223 18.98 11.19 7.50
CA ILE A 223 17.64 11.65 7.12
C ILE A 223 17.71 12.47 5.82
N GLU A 224 18.72 13.30 5.64
CA GLU A 224 18.96 14.03 4.40
C GLU A 224 19.26 13.08 3.24
N GLU A 225 19.99 11.99 3.48
CA GLU A 225 20.21 10.94 2.46
C GLU A 225 18.89 10.29 2.03
N CYS A 226 17.97 10.01 2.96
CA CYS A 226 16.64 9.51 2.63
C CYS A 226 15.85 10.50 1.76
N ILE A 227 15.90 11.79 2.09
CA ILE A 227 15.23 12.85 1.32
C ILE A 227 15.86 12.98 -0.06
N ALA A 228 17.20 12.96 -0.16
CA ALA A 228 17.92 13.03 -1.43
C ALA A 228 17.57 11.84 -2.36
N LEU A 229 17.39 10.64 -1.81
CA LEU A 229 16.92 9.48 -2.57
C LEU A 229 15.54 9.75 -3.18
N PHE A 230 14.57 10.21 -2.39
CA PHE A 230 13.23 10.52 -2.88
C PHE A 230 13.24 11.67 -3.89
N ASP A 231 14.08 12.66 -3.70
CA ASP A 231 14.26 13.77 -4.65
C ASP A 231 14.81 13.30 -6.00
N ARG A 232 15.68 12.29 -6.01
CA ARG A 232 16.20 11.67 -7.23
C ARG A 232 15.12 10.84 -7.93
N ILE A 233 14.38 10.02 -7.19
CA ILE A 233 13.30 9.18 -7.73
C ILE A 233 12.18 10.04 -8.33
N LYS A 234 11.84 11.18 -7.73
CA LYS A 234 10.76 12.08 -8.23
C LYS A 234 11.07 12.76 -9.58
N GLU A 235 12.31 12.69 -10.09
CA GLU A 235 12.63 13.18 -11.43
C GLU A 235 11.81 12.43 -12.49
N ASP A 236 11.42 11.20 -12.25
CA ASP A 236 10.41 10.53 -13.04
C ASP A 236 9.03 11.16 -12.79
N LYS A 237 8.43 11.69 -13.85
CA LYS A 237 7.16 12.42 -13.78
C LYS A 237 5.95 11.53 -13.47
N LYS A 238 6.05 10.22 -13.63
CA LYS A 238 4.98 9.27 -13.35
C LYS A 238 4.96 8.81 -11.90
N VAL A 239 6.10 8.87 -11.23
CA VAL A 239 6.28 8.33 -9.89
C VAL A 239 5.60 9.19 -8.83
N ARG A 240 4.93 8.53 -7.90
CA ARG A 240 4.42 9.09 -6.65
C ARG A 240 5.10 8.44 -5.47
N ILE A 241 5.54 9.24 -4.53
CA ILE A 241 6.33 8.82 -3.38
C ILE A 241 5.62 9.25 -2.10
N PHE A 242 5.39 8.30 -1.23
CA PHE A 242 4.83 8.50 0.10
C PHE A 242 5.90 8.07 1.11
N HIS A 243 6.25 8.93 2.05
CA HIS A 243 7.30 8.57 3.01
C HIS A 243 7.07 9.17 4.40
N VAL A 244 7.57 8.46 5.39
CA VAL A 244 7.70 8.94 6.77
C VAL A 244 9.15 8.74 7.19
N THR A 245 9.86 9.84 7.42
CA THR A 245 11.26 9.88 7.87
C THR A 245 11.36 10.30 9.32
N GLY A 246 12.50 9.99 9.96
CA GLY A 246 12.73 10.32 11.37
C GLY A 246 11.82 9.50 12.29
N ILE A 247 11.62 8.23 11.98
CA ILE A 247 10.84 7.29 12.77
C ILE A 247 11.69 6.66 13.86
N ASP A 248 11.03 6.16 14.91
CA ASP A 248 11.68 5.48 16.01
C ASP A 248 11.28 4.00 16.04
N GLY A 249 12.23 3.14 15.68
CA GLY A 249 12.14 1.71 15.79
C GLY A 249 11.02 1.06 14.96
N ILE A 250 10.73 -0.20 15.29
CA ILE A 250 9.73 -1.03 14.59
C ILE A 250 8.32 -0.46 14.75
N GLU A 251 8.00 0.10 15.90
CA GLU A 251 6.67 0.69 16.13
C GLU A 251 6.42 1.92 15.27
N GLY A 252 7.41 2.80 15.22
CA GLY A 252 7.36 3.98 14.34
C GLY A 252 7.29 3.61 12.86
N ALA A 253 7.97 2.54 12.45
CA ALA A 253 7.89 1.99 11.11
C ALA A 253 6.49 1.45 10.78
N GLY A 254 5.89 0.69 11.71
CA GLY A 254 4.52 0.19 11.56
C GLY A 254 3.49 1.31 11.48
N ASP A 255 3.60 2.32 12.36
CA ASP A 255 2.70 3.48 12.31
C ASP A 255 2.88 4.31 11.03
N GLY A 256 4.13 4.44 10.54
CA GLY A 256 4.43 5.13 9.29
C GLY A 256 3.86 4.41 8.06
N LEU A 257 4.03 3.10 7.95
CA LEU A 257 3.46 2.31 6.86
C LEU A 257 1.93 2.26 6.92
N ARG A 258 1.36 2.20 8.11
CA ARG A 258 -0.09 2.24 8.30
C ARG A 258 -0.68 3.56 7.80
N ILE A 259 -0.14 4.73 8.20
CA ILE A 259 -0.65 6.02 7.73
C ILE A 259 -0.51 6.16 6.22
N ILE A 260 0.58 5.66 5.62
CA ILE A 260 0.75 5.62 4.16
C ILE A 260 -0.36 4.78 3.52
N SER A 261 -0.57 3.55 3.99
CA SER A 261 -1.59 2.63 3.47
C SER A 261 -3.01 3.21 3.57
N GLU A 262 -3.36 3.82 4.70
CA GLU A 262 -4.68 4.42 4.93
C GLU A 262 -4.94 5.66 4.07
N THR A 263 -3.90 6.39 3.66
CA THR A 263 -4.05 7.71 3.04
C THR A 263 -3.69 7.78 1.57
N SER A 264 -2.86 6.86 1.06
CA SER A 264 -2.31 6.91 -0.31
C SER A 264 -3.37 7.03 -1.41
N ALA A 265 -4.52 6.37 -1.25
CA ALA A 265 -5.63 6.44 -2.21
C ALA A 265 -6.33 7.80 -2.26
N PHE A 266 -6.23 8.61 -1.20
CA PHE A 266 -6.95 9.89 -1.06
C PHE A 266 -6.06 11.11 -1.26
N VAL A 267 -4.76 10.96 -1.11
CA VAL A 267 -3.80 12.08 -1.16
C VAL A 267 -3.90 12.86 -2.46
N GLU A 268 -4.02 12.19 -3.59
CA GLU A 268 -4.07 12.82 -4.91
C GLU A 268 -5.32 13.68 -5.12
N SER A 269 -6.45 13.33 -4.49
CA SER A 269 -7.66 14.15 -4.55
C SER A 269 -7.47 15.49 -3.84
N ILE A 270 -6.62 15.54 -2.81
CA ILE A 270 -6.32 16.76 -2.04
C ILE A 270 -5.16 17.54 -2.65
N PHE A 271 -4.12 16.84 -3.12
CA PHE A 271 -2.88 17.44 -3.64
C PHE A 271 -2.58 17.00 -5.09
N PRO A 272 -3.38 17.38 -6.09
CA PRO A 272 -3.27 16.87 -7.47
C PRO A 272 -1.96 17.24 -8.17
N TYR A 273 -1.28 18.27 -7.72
CA TYR A 273 -0.02 18.77 -8.32
C TYR A 273 1.24 18.25 -7.60
N LYS A 274 1.08 17.55 -6.49
CA LYS A 274 2.18 17.04 -5.69
C LYS A 274 2.44 15.56 -6.00
N ARG A 275 3.70 15.14 -5.91
CA ARG A 275 4.12 13.76 -6.19
C ARG A 275 4.93 13.14 -5.06
N VAL A 276 5.47 13.94 -4.17
CA VAL A 276 6.18 13.47 -2.97
C VAL A 276 5.39 13.92 -1.75
N PHE A 277 4.96 12.96 -0.96
CA PHE A 277 4.09 13.16 0.21
C PHE A 277 4.83 12.72 1.47
N SER A 278 5.06 13.67 2.34
CA SER A 278 5.69 13.44 3.62
C SER A 278 4.66 13.22 4.73
N LYS A 279 5.11 12.92 5.92
CA LYS A 279 4.26 12.77 7.11
C LYS A 279 3.25 13.91 7.29
N TYR A 280 3.61 15.15 6.90
CA TYR A 280 2.74 16.31 7.09
C TYR A 280 1.46 16.23 6.24
N GLU A 281 1.60 15.89 4.95
CA GLU A 281 0.46 15.69 4.06
C GLU A 281 -0.36 14.48 4.47
N LEU A 282 0.30 13.36 4.81
CA LEU A 282 -0.37 12.13 5.20
C LEU A 282 -1.21 12.32 6.46
N VAL A 283 -0.71 13.03 7.47
CA VAL A 283 -1.46 13.34 8.70
C VAL A 283 -2.67 14.23 8.39
N LEU A 284 -2.52 15.23 7.51
CA LEU A 284 -3.66 16.06 7.10
C LEU A 284 -4.74 15.22 6.42
N VAL A 285 -4.35 14.34 5.50
CA VAL A 285 -5.29 13.45 4.79
C VAL A 285 -5.97 12.48 5.75
N SER A 286 -5.21 11.86 6.67
CA SER A 286 -5.76 10.96 7.70
C SER A 286 -6.81 11.68 8.56
N ASN A 287 -6.54 12.92 8.99
CA ASN A 287 -7.52 13.73 9.71
C ASN A 287 -8.77 14.02 8.86
N CYS A 288 -8.61 14.33 7.57
CA CYS A 288 -9.74 14.55 6.67
C CYS A 288 -10.60 13.29 6.50
N ILE A 289 -9.97 12.12 6.35
CA ILE A 289 -10.67 10.82 6.30
C ILE A 289 -11.46 10.60 7.59
N TYR A 290 -10.85 10.81 8.75
CA TYR A 290 -11.50 10.67 10.05
C TYR A 290 -12.71 11.60 10.18
N ILE A 291 -12.57 12.90 9.81
CA ILE A 291 -13.65 13.89 9.84
C ILE A 291 -14.77 13.50 8.86
N GLN A 292 -14.42 12.99 7.69
CA GLN A 292 -15.38 12.55 6.68
C GLN A 292 -16.22 11.36 7.16
N ILE A 293 -15.58 10.36 7.78
CA ILE A 293 -16.24 9.18 8.33
C ILE A 293 -17.08 9.53 9.56
N SER A 294 -16.54 10.34 10.46
CA SER A 294 -17.25 10.79 11.67
C SER A 294 -18.47 11.67 11.34
N GLY A 295 -18.39 12.43 10.25
CA GLY A 295 -19.49 13.26 9.75
C GLY A 295 -20.03 14.27 10.77
N GLY A 296 -21.34 14.48 10.75
CA GLY A 296 -22.08 15.23 11.75
C GLY A 296 -21.61 16.67 11.98
N GLN A 297 -21.63 17.11 13.23
CA GLN A 297 -21.28 18.48 13.61
C GLN A 297 -19.81 18.81 13.38
N LEU A 298 -18.90 17.83 13.53
CA LEU A 298 -17.47 18.05 13.34
C LEU A 298 -17.17 18.47 11.90
N LYS A 299 -17.65 17.71 10.92
CA LYS A 299 -17.51 18.04 9.50
C LYS A 299 -18.17 19.37 9.17
N LYS A 300 -19.39 19.59 9.68
CA LYS A 300 -20.13 20.83 9.46
C LYS A 300 -19.33 22.04 9.95
N ASN A 301 -18.72 22.00 11.12
CA ASN A 301 -17.96 23.12 11.67
C ASN A 301 -16.82 23.56 10.74
N TYR A 302 -16.13 22.62 10.08
CA TYR A 302 -15.11 22.96 9.07
C TYR A 302 -15.72 23.49 7.79
N MET A 303 -16.78 22.87 7.27
CA MET A 303 -17.42 23.31 6.03
C MET A 303 -18.08 24.68 6.17
N ASP A 304 -18.57 25.03 7.35
CA ASP A 304 -19.16 26.36 7.65
C ASP A 304 -18.12 27.49 7.51
N LEU A 305 -16.82 27.22 7.60
CA LEU A 305 -15.77 28.21 7.31
C LEU A 305 -15.80 28.70 5.85
N LEU A 306 -16.34 27.89 4.94
CA LEU A 306 -16.47 28.20 3.52
C LEU A 306 -17.83 28.77 3.14
N GLU A 307 -18.80 28.85 4.09
CA GLU A 307 -20.13 29.40 3.87
C GLU A 307 -20.13 30.86 3.36
N PRO A 308 -19.25 31.78 3.83
CA PRO A 308 -19.23 33.15 3.32
C PRO A 308 -19.09 33.23 1.79
N PHE A 309 -18.45 32.27 1.15
CA PHE A 309 -18.30 32.25 -0.32
C PHE A 309 -19.60 31.94 -1.05
N ARG A 310 -20.56 31.25 -0.44
CA ARG A 310 -21.87 30.94 -1.06
C ARG A 310 -22.72 32.18 -1.39
N LYS A 311 -22.45 33.32 -0.74
CA LYS A 311 -23.10 34.59 -1.01
C LYS A 311 -22.65 35.24 -2.32
N GLU A 312 -21.50 34.85 -2.83
CA GLU A 312 -21.02 35.30 -4.13
C GLU A 312 -21.70 34.50 -5.26
N GLY A 313 -21.82 35.06 -6.46
CA GLY A 313 -22.36 34.32 -7.60
C GLY A 313 -21.57 33.05 -7.89
N SER A 314 -22.23 31.97 -8.34
CA SER A 314 -21.67 30.62 -8.40
C SER A 314 -20.31 30.53 -9.12
N ASN A 315 -20.12 31.19 -10.26
CA ASN A 315 -18.86 31.21 -11.01
C ASN A 315 -17.76 31.96 -10.27
N LYS A 316 -18.09 33.09 -9.64
CA LYS A 316 -17.11 33.88 -8.87
C LYS A 316 -16.71 33.16 -7.60
N ALA A 317 -17.66 32.58 -6.88
CA ALA A 317 -17.38 31.74 -5.71
C ALA A 317 -16.43 30.58 -6.05
N LYS A 318 -16.68 29.87 -7.17
CA LYS A 318 -15.84 28.78 -7.65
C LYS A 318 -14.40 29.25 -7.91
N GLN A 319 -14.20 30.36 -8.62
CA GLN A 319 -12.87 30.90 -8.92
C GLN A 319 -12.10 31.34 -7.68
N LEU A 320 -12.79 31.95 -6.70
CA LEU A 320 -12.18 32.36 -5.45
C LEU A 320 -11.78 31.18 -4.59
N LEU A 321 -12.66 30.17 -4.48
CA LEU A 321 -12.37 28.94 -3.75
C LEU A 321 -11.22 28.14 -4.40
N GLU A 322 -11.20 28.03 -5.73
CA GLU A 322 -10.10 27.38 -6.45
C GLU A 322 -8.77 28.13 -6.21
N THR A 323 -8.78 29.45 -6.23
CA THR A 323 -7.60 30.25 -5.92
C THR A 323 -7.13 30.04 -4.48
N LEU A 324 -8.06 29.99 -3.52
CA LEU A 324 -7.77 29.77 -2.10
C LEU A 324 -7.21 28.37 -1.87
N GLU A 325 -7.80 27.33 -2.49
CA GLU A 325 -7.31 25.94 -2.42
C GLU A 325 -5.89 25.83 -2.95
N THR A 326 -5.65 26.34 -4.15
CA THR A 326 -4.33 26.28 -4.77
C THR A 326 -3.29 27.06 -3.96
N PHE A 327 -3.66 28.25 -3.47
CA PHE A 327 -2.78 29.07 -2.64
C PHE A 327 -2.37 28.38 -1.34
N VAL A 328 -3.33 27.77 -0.63
CA VAL A 328 -3.09 27.15 0.69
C VAL A 328 -2.50 25.75 0.57
N LEU A 329 -3.06 24.90 -0.30
CA LEU A 329 -2.72 23.48 -0.34
C LEU A 329 -1.53 23.16 -1.26
N ASP A 330 -1.41 23.85 -2.41
CA ASP A 330 -0.43 23.48 -3.43
C ASP A 330 0.76 24.44 -3.50
N ALA A 331 0.49 25.74 -3.41
CA ALA A 331 1.50 26.77 -3.66
C ALA A 331 2.28 27.21 -2.41
N GLY A 332 1.95 26.67 -1.22
CA GLY A 332 2.59 27.06 0.04
C GLY A 332 2.44 28.54 0.35
N MET A 333 1.25 29.09 0.09
CA MET A 333 0.92 30.52 0.29
C MET A 333 1.76 31.49 -0.56
N ASN A 334 2.20 31.05 -1.73
CA ASN A 334 2.98 31.86 -2.66
C ASN A 334 2.13 32.27 -3.88
N SER A 335 1.90 33.57 -4.07
CA SER A 335 1.07 34.09 -5.16
C SER A 335 1.63 33.81 -6.55
N ALA A 336 2.95 33.81 -6.75
CA ALA A 336 3.57 33.51 -8.03
C ALA A 336 3.36 32.03 -8.39
N LYS A 337 3.64 31.10 -7.46
CA LYS A 337 3.33 29.67 -7.67
C LYS A 337 1.86 29.40 -7.90
N THR A 338 0.97 30.14 -7.19
CA THR A 338 -0.48 30.02 -7.41
C THR A 338 -0.86 30.45 -8.82
N SER A 339 -0.26 31.54 -9.34
CA SER A 339 -0.51 32.01 -10.68
C SER A 339 -0.07 30.98 -11.75
N ASP A 340 1.05 30.32 -11.53
CA ASP A 340 1.57 29.26 -12.40
C ASP A 340 0.61 28.05 -12.44
N PHE A 341 0.15 27.56 -11.27
CA PHE A 341 -0.80 26.45 -11.18
C PHE A 341 -2.17 26.75 -11.80
N LEU A 342 -2.64 28.01 -11.70
CA LEU A 342 -3.95 28.41 -12.24
C LEU A 342 -3.88 28.97 -13.66
N GLU A 343 -2.69 29.08 -14.25
CA GLU A 343 -2.47 29.67 -15.57
C GLU A 343 -3.07 31.09 -15.72
N VAL A 344 -2.96 31.91 -14.65
CA VAL A 344 -3.46 33.29 -14.62
C VAL A 344 -2.32 34.25 -14.25
N HIS A 345 -2.50 35.54 -14.50
CA HIS A 345 -1.50 36.54 -14.09
C HIS A 345 -1.47 36.70 -12.57
N THR A 346 -0.28 36.93 -12.00
CA THR A 346 -0.08 37.12 -10.55
C THR A 346 -0.95 38.22 -9.94
N ASN A 347 -1.19 39.33 -10.68
CA ASN A 347 -2.09 40.38 -10.25
C ASN A 347 -3.54 39.91 -10.09
N THR A 348 -3.97 38.95 -10.91
CA THR A 348 -5.30 38.33 -10.76
C THR A 348 -5.39 37.52 -9.48
N VAL A 349 -4.32 36.77 -9.15
CA VAL A 349 -4.24 36.05 -7.88
C VAL A 349 -4.30 36.99 -6.69
N GLN A 350 -3.48 38.06 -6.71
CA GLN A 350 -3.47 39.07 -5.64
C GLN A 350 -4.84 39.76 -5.46
N TYR A 351 -5.49 40.11 -6.56
CA TYR A 351 -6.86 40.66 -6.53
C TYR A 351 -7.85 39.67 -5.89
N ARG A 352 -7.78 38.39 -6.30
CA ARG A 352 -8.66 37.35 -5.74
C ARG A 352 -8.38 37.12 -4.25
N LEU A 353 -7.11 37.08 -3.83
CA LEU A 353 -6.73 36.94 -2.41
C LEU A 353 -7.23 38.12 -1.56
N LYS A 354 -7.16 39.35 -2.08
CA LYS A 354 -7.74 40.51 -1.41
C LYS A 354 -9.26 40.36 -1.23
N LYS A 355 -9.97 39.90 -2.27
CA LYS A 355 -11.42 39.63 -2.18
C LYS A 355 -11.73 38.50 -1.20
N ILE A 356 -10.92 37.45 -1.13
CA ILE A 356 -11.05 36.37 -0.17
C ILE A 356 -10.91 36.88 1.25
N ASN A 357 -9.93 37.75 1.54
CA ASN A 357 -9.78 38.38 2.86
C ASN A 357 -11.00 39.23 3.25
N GLU A 358 -11.53 40.00 2.29
CA GLU A 358 -12.78 40.79 2.51
C GLU A 358 -13.97 39.89 2.85
N ILE A 359 -14.12 38.75 2.15
CA ILE A 359 -15.25 37.81 2.37
C ILE A 359 -15.10 37.09 3.71
N LEU A 360 -13.90 36.68 4.08
CA LEU A 360 -13.64 36.01 5.35
C LEU A 360 -13.62 36.97 6.55
N GLY A 361 -13.44 38.26 6.31
CA GLY A 361 -13.26 39.27 7.38
C GLY A 361 -11.94 39.07 8.15
N ALA A 362 -10.95 38.36 7.56
CA ALA A 362 -9.68 38.04 8.17
C ALA A 362 -8.60 37.84 7.09
N GLU A 363 -7.34 38.03 7.45
CA GLU A 363 -6.20 37.72 6.58
C GLU A 363 -5.98 36.20 6.54
N ILE A 364 -6.00 35.63 5.34
CA ILE A 364 -5.80 34.17 5.14
C ILE A 364 -4.41 33.69 5.57
N THR A 365 -3.41 34.55 5.63
CA THR A 365 -2.06 34.24 6.13
C THR A 365 -1.97 34.31 7.66
N GLY A 366 -3.06 34.65 8.33
CA GLY A 366 -3.08 34.75 9.79
C GLY A 366 -3.01 33.40 10.49
N ASN A 367 -2.14 33.26 11.49
CA ASN A 367 -1.90 32.02 12.24
C ASN A 367 -3.17 31.36 12.82
N ARG A 368 -4.23 32.14 13.06
CA ARG A 368 -5.51 31.64 13.61
C ARG A 368 -6.46 31.12 12.55
N VAL A 369 -6.28 31.57 11.30
CA VAL A 369 -7.22 31.28 10.19
C VAL A 369 -6.78 30.04 9.41
N ILE A 370 -5.50 29.95 9.11
CA ILE A 370 -4.90 28.89 8.28
C ILE A 370 -5.23 27.47 8.75
N PRO A 371 -5.08 27.07 10.03
CA PRO A 371 -5.28 25.67 10.41
C PRO A 371 -6.69 25.16 10.08
N GLY A 372 -7.72 25.96 10.40
CA GLY A 372 -9.11 25.60 10.11
C GLY A 372 -9.40 25.57 8.61
N LEU A 373 -8.95 26.60 7.87
CA LEU A 373 -9.13 26.66 6.42
C LEU A 373 -8.44 25.52 5.69
N THR A 374 -7.23 25.14 6.08
CA THR A 374 -6.50 24.03 5.45
C THR A 374 -7.33 22.75 5.49
N ILE A 375 -7.90 22.42 6.65
CA ILE A 375 -8.76 21.23 6.79
C ILE A 375 -10.05 21.38 5.97
N ALA A 376 -10.71 22.53 6.03
CA ALA A 376 -11.94 22.76 5.27
C ALA A 376 -11.76 22.65 3.75
N LEU A 377 -10.65 23.19 3.23
CA LEU A 377 -10.30 23.14 1.81
C LEU A 377 -9.91 21.71 1.38
N ALA A 378 -9.17 20.99 2.23
CA ALA A 378 -8.82 19.61 1.98
C ALA A 378 -10.06 18.70 1.94
N LEU A 379 -10.98 18.85 2.90
CA LEU A 379 -12.27 18.15 2.91
C LEU A 379 -13.09 18.44 1.64
N ARG A 380 -13.17 19.70 1.23
CA ARG A 380 -13.87 20.09 0.01
C ARG A 380 -13.27 19.43 -1.25
N ARG A 381 -11.95 19.38 -1.37
CA ARG A 381 -11.29 18.68 -2.49
C ARG A 381 -11.53 17.18 -2.48
N MET A 382 -11.47 16.56 -1.31
CA MET A 382 -11.75 15.13 -1.15
C MET A 382 -13.20 14.81 -1.60
N GLU A 383 -14.19 15.63 -1.26
CA GLU A 383 -15.58 15.45 -1.72
C GLU A 383 -15.72 15.61 -3.23
N ASN A 384 -15.07 16.61 -3.81
CA ASN A 384 -15.12 16.86 -5.25
C ASN A 384 -14.36 15.79 -6.06
N GLY A 385 -13.30 15.20 -5.51
CA GLY A 385 -12.53 14.10 -6.11
C GLY A 385 -13.32 12.80 -6.19
N ASN A 386 -14.11 12.49 -5.17
CA ASN A 386 -14.95 11.28 -5.14
C ASN A 386 -16.18 11.37 -6.09
N ASN A 387 -16.47 12.53 -6.65
CA ASN A 387 -17.58 12.77 -7.59
C ASN A 387 -17.11 12.80 -9.06
N ARG A 388 -15.85 12.53 -9.35
CA ARG A 388 -15.28 12.39 -10.70
C ARG A 388 -14.96 10.94 -10.98
#